data_3376c3de427112c2701dbbba1248b74a
#
_entry.id   3376c3de427112c2701dbbba1248b74a
#
_cell.length_a   1.000
_cell.length_b   1.000
_cell.length_c   1.000
_cell.angle_alpha   90.00
_cell.angle_beta   90.00
_cell.angle_gamma   90.00
#
_symmetry.space_group_name_H-M   'P 1'
#
loop_
_entity.id
_entity.type
_entity.pdbx_description
1 polymer ?
#
loop_
_entity_poly.entity_id
_entity_poly.type
_entity_poly.pdbx_seq_one_letter_code
_entity_poly.pdbx_strand_id
1 'polypeptide(L)'
;GRGADVVIEGVGRPQVVDVGLRMLRRGGTYCETGNFVDTGNVSLNIHRHFAAKNVLFIGNTNHPLDQYYAHHEMMIRNRHQFPWHKLITHRFDLDQCQEAMKAAYSEKALKVEFVPGISKK
;
A
#
# COMPACT_ATOMS: atom_id res chain seq x y z
N GLY A 1 -22.42 12.63 -9.61
CA GLY A 1 -22.09 11.25 -10.03
C GLY A 1 -22.45 10.23 -8.93
N ARG A 2 -22.47 8.94 -9.29
CA ARG A 2 -22.84 7.84 -8.39
C ARG A 2 -21.83 7.63 -7.23
N GLY A 3 -20.58 7.97 -7.42
CA GLY A 3 -19.45 7.69 -6.55
C GLY A 3 -18.77 6.36 -6.89
N ALA A 4 -17.65 6.06 -6.20
CA ALA A 4 -16.83 4.87 -6.41
C ALA A 4 -17.49 3.61 -5.79
N ASP A 5 -17.40 2.48 -6.46
CA ASP A 5 -17.83 1.19 -5.90
C ASP A 5 -16.89 0.70 -4.80
N VAL A 6 -15.59 0.89 -5.02
CA VAL A 6 -14.53 0.52 -4.08
C VAL A 6 -13.55 1.68 -3.96
N VAL A 7 -13.13 1.97 -2.74
CA VAL A 7 -12.03 2.89 -2.44
C VAL A 7 -10.97 2.12 -1.69
N ILE A 8 -9.72 2.18 -2.16
CA ILE A 8 -8.56 1.61 -1.48
C ILE A 8 -7.70 2.78 -1.00
N GLU A 9 -7.54 2.89 0.31
CA GLU A 9 -6.68 3.89 0.94
C GLU A 9 -5.27 3.30 1.10
N GLY A 10 -4.27 3.91 0.50
CA GLY A 10 -2.87 3.48 0.53
C GLY A 10 -1.90 4.62 0.87
N VAL A 11 -2.42 5.79 1.27
CA VAL A 11 -1.59 6.97 1.61
C VAL A 11 -1.08 6.91 3.05
N GLY A 12 -1.86 6.34 3.97
CA GLY A 12 -1.50 6.19 5.37
C GLY A 12 -1.54 7.48 6.18
N ARG A 13 -2.45 8.40 5.82
CA ARG A 13 -2.72 9.61 6.60
C ARG A 13 -4.17 9.62 7.06
N PRO A 14 -4.47 9.72 8.36
CA PRO A 14 -5.84 9.63 8.88
C PRO A 14 -6.83 10.58 8.20
N GLN A 15 -6.38 11.78 7.81
CA GLN A 15 -7.24 12.78 7.17
C GLN A 15 -7.75 12.36 5.78
N VAL A 16 -7.03 11.47 5.10
CA VAL A 16 -7.41 10.97 3.76
C VAL A 16 -8.60 10.01 3.86
N VAL A 17 -8.81 9.37 5.01
CA VAL A 17 -9.95 8.47 5.25
C VAL A 17 -11.29 9.18 5.05
N ASP A 18 -11.44 10.40 5.57
CA ASP A 18 -12.66 11.22 5.35
C ASP A 18 -12.90 11.48 3.85
N VAL A 19 -11.85 11.83 3.14
CA VAL A 19 -11.93 12.09 1.69
C VAL A 19 -12.39 10.84 0.94
N GLY A 20 -11.77 9.71 1.20
CA GLY A 20 -12.11 8.44 0.54
C GLY A 20 -13.54 7.98 0.86
N LEU A 21 -13.99 8.12 2.10
CA LEU A 21 -15.36 7.80 2.50
C LEU A 21 -16.40 8.70 1.81
N ARG A 22 -16.07 9.96 1.53
CA ARG A 22 -16.95 10.86 0.76
C ARG A 22 -17.06 10.46 -0.71
N MET A 23 -15.97 9.97 -1.31
CA MET A 23 -15.95 9.51 -2.70
C MET A 23 -16.75 8.24 -2.92
N LEU A 24 -16.96 7.45 -1.88
CA LEU A 24 -17.64 6.15 -1.95
C LEU A 24 -19.14 6.34 -2.17
N ARG A 25 -19.73 5.52 -3.06
CA ARG A 25 -21.18 5.44 -3.22
C ARG A 25 -21.86 4.75 -2.03
N ARG A 26 -23.18 4.78 -2.01
CA ARG A 26 -23.98 3.96 -1.09
C ARG A 26 -23.79 2.47 -1.40
N GLY A 27 -23.65 1.65 -0.36
CA GLY A 27 -23.34 0.22 -0.46
C GLY A 27 -21.95 -0.07 -1.04
N GLY A 28 -21.04 0.90 -1.01
CA GLY A 28 -19.67 0.71 -1.49
C GLY A 28 -18.77 0.11 -0.42
N THR A 29 -17.58 -0.33 -0.85
CA THR A 29 -16.55 -0.93 0.02
C THR A 29 -15.37 0.02 0.17
N TYR A 30 -14.98 0.30 1.41
CA TYR A 30 -13.77 1.02 1.75
C TYR A 30 -12.72 0.05 2.28
N CYS A 31 -11.56 -0.02 1.66
CA CYS A 31 -10.43 -0.84 2.09
C CYS A 31 -9.31 0.06 2.62
N GLU A 32 -9.08 -0.01 3.91
CA GLU A 32 -8.03 0.73 4.60
C GLU A 32 -6.76 -0.11 4.66
N THR A 33 -5.70 0.32 3.97
CA THR A 33 -4.43 -0.39 3.91
C THR A 33 -3.22 0.50 4.20
N GLY A 34 -3.43 1.82 4.16
CA GLY A 34 -2.35 2.80 4.27
C GLY A 34 -1.92 3.11 5.69
N ASN A 35 -2.85 3.12 6.64
CA ASN A 35 -2.58 3.45 8.04
C ASN A 35 -2.06 2.24 8.84
N PHE A 36 -0.99 1.59 8.35
CA PHE A 36 -0.34 0.47 9.04
C PHE A 36 0.59 0.90 10.19
N VAL A 37 0.83 2.21 10.34
CA VAL A 37 1.52 2.84 11.47
C VAL A 37 0.59 3.87 12.08
N ASP A 38 0.56 3.97 13.41
CA ASP A 38 -0.22 5.00 14.09
C ASP A 38 0.39 6.39 13.81
N THR A 39 -0.32 7.17 13.02
CA THR A 39 0.03 8.54 12.64
C THR A 39 -0.96 9.57 13.18
N GLY A 40 -1.82 9.16 14.13
CA GLY A 40 -2.80 10.01 14.80
C GLY A 40 -4.25 9.71 14.43
N ASN A 41 -5.14 10.66 14.69
CA ASN A 41 -6.58 10.48 14.64
C ASN A 41 -7.25 11.29 13.53
N VAL A 42 -8.43 10.84 13.10
CA VAL A 42 -9.36 11.58 12.26
C VAL A 42 -10.76 11.59 12.91
N SER A 43 -11.45 12.72 12.83
CA SER A 43 -12.84 12.82 13.27
C SER A 43 -13.78 12.46 12.13
N LEU A 44 -14.67 11.51 12.35
CA LEU A 44 -15.65 11.04 11.36
C LEU A 44 -17.07 11.15 11.92
N ASN A 45 -18.00 11.55 11.06
CA ASN A 45 -19.42 11.48 11.37
C ASN A 45 -19.95 10.09 11.01
N ILE A 46 -20.21 9.27 12.01
CA ILE A 46 -20.59 7.86 11.84
C ILE A 46 -21.86 7.70 10.99
N HIS A 47 -22.86 8.57 11.22
CA HIS A 47 -24.09 8.51 10.42
C HIS A 47 -23.79 8.80 8.93
N ARG A 48 -23.13 9.93 8.66
CA ARG A 48 -22.89 10.39 7.27
C ARG A 48 -21.94 9.48 6.51
N HIS A 49 -20.85 9.02 7.15
CA HIS A 49 -19.80 8.29 6.47
C HIS A 49 -20.10 6.79 6.35
N PHE A 50 -20.82 6.22 7.31
CA PHE A 50 -21.07 4.79 7.36
C PHE A 50 -22.55 4.42 7.26
N ALA A 51 -23.36 4.77 8.24
CA ALA A 51 -24.73 4.27 8.36
C ALA A 51 -25.63 4.72 7.20
N ALA A 52 -25.64 6.01 6.85
CA ALA A 52 -26.45 6.54 5.76
C ALA A 52 -26.05 5.99 4.37
N LYS A 53 -24.81 5.50 4.24
CA LYS A 53 -24.29 4.92 2.99
C LYS A 53 -24.28 3.41 2.98
N ASN A 54 -24.51 2.71 4.08
CA ASN A 54 -24.34 1.26 4.23
C ASN A 54 -22.95 0.81 3.76
N VAL A 55 -21.90 1.44 4.28
CA VAL A 55 -20.52 1.17 3.87
C VAL A 55 -20.02 -0.13 4.48
N LEU A 56 -19.39 -0.96 3.66
CA LEU A 56 -18.50 -2.01 4.14
C LEU A 56 -17.09 -1.43 4.32
N PHE A 57 -16.61 -1.37 5.56
CA PHE A 57 -15.27 -0.92 5.89
C PHE A 57 -14.39 -2.11 6.26
N ILE A 58 -13.27 -2.27 5.55
CA ILE A 58 -12.31 -3.36 5.74
C ILE A 58 -10.98 -2.74 6.13
N GLY A 59 -10.53 -2.99 7.36
CA GLY A 59 -9.17 -2.68 7.79
C GLY A 59 -8.23 -3.82 7.43
N ASN A 60 -7.07 -3.49 6.88
CA ASN A 60 -6.05 -4.47 6.53
C ASN A 60 -4.66 -3.94 6.92
N THR A 61 -3.91 -4.74 7.66
CA THR A 61 -2.50 -4.50 7.94
C THR A 61 -1.73 -5.81 7.82
N ASN A 62 -0.57 -5.73 7.16
CA ASN A 62 0.24 -6.91 6.82
C ASN A 62 -0.54 -7.94 5.98
N HIS A 63 0.03 -9.13 5.84
CA HIS A 63 -0.58 -10.24 5.12
C HIS A 63 -0.67 -11.46 6.04
N PRO A 64 -1.82 -12.13 6.14
CA PRO A 64 -1.87 -13.49 6.66
C PRO A 64 -0.92 -14.38 5.87
N LEU A 65 -0.32 -15.38 6.54
CA LEU A 65 0.72 -16.23 5.91
C LEU A 65 0.24 -16.96 4.66
N ASP A 66 -1.02 -17.35 4.62
CA ASP A 66 -1.65 -18.02 3.46
C ASP A 66 -1.74 -17.12 2.22
N GLN A 67 -1.86 -15.81 2.41
CA GLN A 67 -1.91 -14.86 1.29
C GLN A 67 -0.57 -14.70 0.57
N TYR A 68 0.57 -14.94 1.22
CA TYR A 68 1.88 -14.92 0.55
C TYR A 68 1.93 -15.94 -0.59
N TYR A 69 1.38 -17.13 -0.37
CA TYR A 69 1.31 -18.15 -1.41
C TYR A 69 0.47 -17.70 -2.61
N ALA A 70 -0.71 -17.17 -2.36
CA ALA A 70 -1.60 -16.67 -3.41
C ALA A 70 -0.98 -15.51 -4.21
N HIS A 71 -0.29 -14.58 -3.54
CA HIS A 71 0.42 -13.49 -4.20
C HIS A 71 1.58 -14.00 -5.06
N HIS A 72 2.36 -14.96 -4.57
CA HIS A 72 3.47 -15.56 -5.31
C HIS A 72 2.97 -16.27 -6.58
N GLU A 73 1.91 -17.06 -6.46
CA GLU A 73 1.23 -17.70 -7.59
C GLU A 73 0.75 -16.67 -8.63
N MET A 74 0.14 -15.57 -8.16
CA MET A 74 -0.30 -14.49 -9.04
C MET A 74 0.88 -13.86 -9.78
N MET A 75 2.00 -13.60 -9.09
CA MET A 75 3.21 -13.05 -9.72
C MET A 75 3.79 -14.00 -10.77
N ILE A 76 3.86 -15.30 -10.47
CA ILE A 76 4.33 -16.32 -11.41
C ILE A 76 3.44 -16.37 -12.66
N ARG A 77 2.12 -16.42 -12.49
CA ARG A 77 1.17 -16.48 -13.61
C ARG A 77 1.26 -15.26 -14.51
N ASN A 78 1.53 -14.10 -13.94
CA ASN A 78 1.58 -12.83 -14.67
C ASN A 78 3.01 -12.35 -15.02
N ARG A 79 4.02 -13.19 -14.84
CA ARG A 79 5.43 -12.82 -15.06
C ARG A 79 5.75 -12.30 -16.45
N HIS A 80 4.96 -12.68 -17.45
CA HIS A 80 5.14 -12.24 -18.84
C HIS A 80 4.43 -10.90 -19.13
N GLN A 81 3.47 -10.50 -18.29
CA GLN A 81 2.72 -9.26 -18.46
C GLN A 81 3.35 -8.10 -17.66
N PHE A 82 3.93 -8.41 -16.48
CA PHE A 82 4.48 -7.41 -15.58
C PHE A 82 5.98 -7.60 -15.37
N PRO A 83 6.79 -6.56 -15.59
CA PRO A 83 8.23 -6.61 -15.40
C PRO A 83 8.60 -6.48 -13.91
N TRP A 84 8.28 -7.47 -13.08
CA TRP A 84 8.49 -7.45 -11.61
C TRP A 84 9.90 -7.06 -11.20
N HIS A 85 10.93 -7.47 -12.01
CA HIS A 85 12.33 -7.13 -11.76
C HIS A 85 12.62 -5.62 -11.78
N LYS A 86 11.79 -4.82 -12.47
CA LYS A 86 11.92 -3.36 -12.53
C LYS A 86 11.44 -2.66 -11.25
N LEU A 87 10.76 -3.37 -10.34
CA LEU A 87 10.39 -2.82 -9.05
C LEU A 87 11.63 -2.56 -8.18
N ILE A 88 12.70 -3.35 -8.35
CA ILE A 88 13.97 -3.14 -7.66
C ILE A 88 14.75 -2.10 -8.47
N THR A 89 14.70 -0.86 -8.01
CA THR A 89 15.29 0.28 -8.71
C THR A 89 16.72 0.56 -8.29
N HIS A 90 17.09 0.16 -7.07
CA HIS A 90 18.42 0.43 -6.50
C HIS A 90 18.94 -0.80 -5.77
N ARG A 91 20.23 -1.12 -5.98
CA ARG A 91 20.93 -2.21 -5.31
C ARG A 91 22.19 -1.70 -4.66
N PHE A 92 22.43 -2.12 -3.43
CA PHE A 92 23.57 -1.73 -2.63
C PHE A 92 24.22 -2.94 -1.96
N ASP A 93 25.53 -2.84 -1.67
CA ASP A 93 26.18 -3.79 -0.77
C ASP A 93 25.84 -3.43 0.69
N LEU A 94 26.06 -4.34 1.62
CA LEU A 94 25.78 -4.14 3.04
C LEU A 94 26.58 -2.99 3.66
N ASP A 95 27.81 -2.72 3.18
CA ASP A 95 28.64 -1.63 3.63
C ASP A 95 28.12 -0.25 3.18
N GLN A 96 27.23 -0.20 2.20
CA GLN A 96 26.59 1.02 1.66
C GLN A 96 25.25 1.35 2.33
N CYS A 97 25.06 0.96 3.58
CA CYS A 97 23.80 1.11 4.31
C CYS A 97 23.26 2.56 4.32
N GLN A 98 24.16 3.55 4.51
CA GLN A 98 23.76 4.95 4.59
C GLN A 98 23.24 5.48 3.24
N GLU A 99 23.90 5.12 2.15
CA GLU A 99 23.50 5.46 0.78
C GLU A 99 22.17 4.78 0.41
N ALA A 100 22.00 3.51 0.78
CA ALA A 100 20.78 2.77 0.58
C ALA A 100 19.57 3.41 1.30
N MET A 101 19.76 3.86 2.55
CA MET A 101 18.72 4.56 3.29
C MET A 101 18.37 5.90 2.65
N LYS A 102 19.36 6.70 2.23
CA LYS A 102 19.11 7.94 1.50
C LYS A 102 18.33 7.70 0.20
N ALA A 103 18.71 6.66 -0.55
CA ALA A 103 18.00 6.29 -1.77
C ALA A 103 16.54 5.89 -1.47
N ALA A 104 16.30 5.09 -0.43
CA ALA A 104 14.96 4.63 -0.03
C ALA A 104 14.01 5.77 0.33
N TYR A 105 14.52 6.89 0.87
CA TYR A 105 13.73 8.09 1.17
C TYR A 105 13.59 9.04 -0.04
N SER A 106 14.23 8.72 -1.17
CA SER A 106 14.10 9.54 -2.36
C SER A 106 12.82 9.20 -3.13
N GLU A 107 12.22 10.19 -3.80
CA GLU A 107 11.08 9.99 -4.68
C GLU A 107 11.39 9.15 -5.95
N LYS A 108 12.67 8.83 -6.18
CA LYS A 108 13.15 8.06 -7.33
C LYS A 108 13.21 6.56 -7.08
N ALA A 109 13.17 6.12 -5.81
CA ALA A 109 13.24 4.72 -5.45
C ALA A 109 11.84 4.11 -5.35
N LEU A 110 11.58 3.02 -6.09
CA LEU A 110 10.42 2.17 -5.85
C LEU A 110 10.74 1.11 -4.79
N LYS A 111 11.85 0.39 -4.97
CA LYS A 111 12.34 -0.60 -4.01
C LYS A 111 13.86 -0.57 -4.00
N VAL A 112 14.43 -0.53 -2.79
CA VAL A 112 15.87 -0.65 -2.54
C VAL A 112 16.15 -2.06 -2.02
N GLU A 113 17.20 -2.70 -2.55
CA GLU A 113 17.62 -4.05 -2.21
C GLU A 113 19.09 -4.05 -1.77
N PHE A 114 19.40 -4.80 -0.71
CA PHE A 114 20.77 -5.15 -0.36
C PHE A 114 21.16 -6.47 -1.03
N VAL A 115 22.29 -6.46 -1.73
CA VAL A 115 22.87 -7.65 -2.36
C VAL A 115 24.29 -7.83 -1.82
N PRO A 116 24.48 -8.67 -0.78
CA PRO A 116 25.79 -8.84 -0.15
C PRO A 116 26.86 -9.25 -1.18
N GLY A 117 27.97 -8.50 -1.20
CA GLY A 117 29.11 -8.76 -2.08
C GLY A 117 28.93 -8.29 -3.53
N ILE A 118 27.94 -7.47 -3.86
CA ILE A 118 27.74 -6.93 -5.22
C ILE A 118 28.92 -6.07 -5.68
N SER A 119 29.59 -5.37 -4.76
CA SER A 119 30.76 -4.52 -5.04
C SER A 119 32.06 -5.31 -5.22
N LYS A 120 32.05 -6.61 -4.96
CA LYS A 120 33.25 -7.48 -5.04
C LYS A 120 33.34 -8.29 -6.33
N LYS A 121 32.48 -8.00 -7.33
CA LYS A 121 32.48 -8.66 -8.63
C LYS A 121 33.12 -7.81 -9.70
#